data_3b98dd734576721337610bdcadf23a2e
#
_entry.id   3b98dd734576721337610bdcadf23a2e
#
_cell.length_a   1.000
_cell.length_b   1.000
_cell.length_c   1.000
_cell.angle_alpha   90.00
_cell.angle_beta   90.00
_cell.angle_gamma   90.00
#
_symmetry.space_group_name_H-M   'P 1'
#
loop_
_entity.id
_entity.type
_entity.pdbx_description
1 polymer ?
#
loop_
_entity_poly.entity_id
_entity_poly.type
_entity_poly.pdbx_seq_one_letter_code
_entity_poly.pdbx_strand_id
1 'polypeptide(L)'
;MAVENHVTDEDLFLASYADGLTALDFANYLTYARERDKVASFLSVKPNLSYHLVQTDPRGIVTGIQEFAQSGIRINAGFFVLKRDIFKYMQPGDELVIQPFQRLIREKQLVAFEYDGFFAAMDTFKDKQQLDNLYESGQPPWKVWKDANGGSEKGMPHAHQQTSVTTARQRIYSASTLRETKNFDGIGQFEKPQ
;
A
#
# COMPACT_ATOMS: atom_id res chain seq x y z
N MET A 1 5.84 15.42 14.95
CA MET A 1 5.83 14.01 14.43
C MET A 1 7.24 13.61 14.04
N ALA A 2 7.62 12.32 14.16
CA ALA A 2 9.03 11.92 14.03
C ALA A 2 9.68 12.29 12.69
N VAL A 3 8.95 12.23 11.58
CA VAL A 3 9.47 12.50 10.22
C VAL A 3 9.37 13.96 9.78
N GLU A 4 8.59 14.79 10.44
CA GLU A 4 8.31 16.16 10.02
C GLU A 4 9.60 16.99 9.89
N ASN A 5 10.52 16.85 10.85
CA ASN A 5 11.79 17.57 10.87
C ASN A 5 12.77 17.11 9.75
N HIS A 6 12.52 15.98 9.12
CA HIS A 6 13.36 15.45 8.05
C HIS A 6 12.92 15.87 6.64
N VAL A 7 11.73 16.46 6.54
CA VAL A 7 11.14 16.92 5.26
C VAL A 7 10.77 18.41 5.30
N THR A 8 11.43 19.18 6.17
CA THR A 8 11.12 20.61 6.39
C THR A 8 11.37 21.46 5.17
N ASP A 9 12.38 21.11 4.36
CA ASP A 9 12.81 21.87 3.20
C ASP A 9 12.17 21.37 1.87
N GLU A 10 11.30 20.37 1.97
CA GLU A 10 10.66 19.76 0.81
C GLU A 10 9.19 20.18 0.71
N ASP A 11 8.79 20.67 -0.46
CA ASP A 11 7.37 20.96 -0.74
C ASP A 11 6.56 19.67 -0.88
N LEU A 12 7.21 18.60 -1.35
CA LEU A 12 6.63 17.32 -1.66
C LEU A 12 7.60 16.19 -1.34
N PHE A 13 7.13 15.14 -0.68
CA PHE A 13 7.93 13.96 -0.37
C PHE A 13 7.18 12.66 -0.65
N LEU A 14 7.93 11.58 -0.77
CA LEU A 14 7.41 10.24 -0.98
C LEU A 14 7.42 9.45 0.33
N ALA A 15 6.37 8.66 0.54
CA ALA A 15 6.29 7.69 1.62
C ALA A 15 5.68 6.39 1.09
N SER A 16 6.08 5.24 1.65
CA SER A 16 5.51 3.95 1.25
C SER A 16 5.52 2.97 2.41
N TYR A 17 4.71 1.93 2.29
CA TYR A 17 4.86 0.72 3.07
C TYR A 17 6.16 0.00 2.68
N ALA A 18 6.77 -0.71 3.63
CA ALA A 18 8.06 -1.36 3.43
C ALA A 18 7.98 -2.71 2.70
N ASP A 19 6.78 -3.24 2.52
CA ASP A 19 6.45 -4.57 2.02
C ASP A 19 5.89 -4.58 0.59
N GLY A 20 5.69 -3.40 -0.02
CA GLY A 20 5.13 -3.26 -1.37
C GLY A 20 6.19 -3.18 -2.47
N LEU A 21 5.97 -3.91 -3.58
CA LEU A 21 6.75 -3.84 -4.80
C LEU A 21 5.85 -3.46 -5.99
N THR A 22 6.37 -2.62 -6.89
CA THR A 22 5.62 -2.17 -8.07
C THR A 22 6.52 -1.91 -9.27
N ALA A 23 5.96 -2.03 -10.47
CA ALA A 23 6.59 -1.60 -11.73
C ALA A 23 6.16 -0.18 -12.13
N LEU A 24 5.73 0.64 -11.18
CA LEU A 24 5.21 1.97 -11.39
C LEU A 24 6.24 2.89 -12.05
N ASP A 25 5.83 3.63 -13.08
CA ASP A 25 6.55 4.79 -13.57
C ASP A 25 6.34 5.97 -12.59
N PHE A 26 7.32 6.13 -11.69
CA PHE A 26 7.28 7.19 -10.68
C PHE A 26 7.32 8.60 -11.29
N ALA A 27 7.95 8.80 -12.45
CA ALA A 27 7.99 10.12 -13.11
C ALA A 27 6.59 10.53 -13.56
N ASN A 28 5.85 9.60 -14.16
CA ASN A 28 4.45 9.82 -14.55
C ASN A 28 3.56 10.05 -13.32
N TYR A 29 3.73 9.26 -12.29
CA TYR A 29 2.94 9.40 -11.06
C TYR A 29 3.21 10.74 -10.35
N LEU A 30 4.46 11.19 -10.27
CA LEU A 30 4.82 12.49 -9.71
C LEU A 30 4.23 13.65 -10.52
N THR A 31 4.23 13.54 -11.86
CA THR A 31 3.60 14.51 -12.74
C THR A 31 2.10 14.59 -12.45
N TYR A 32 1.41 13.47 -12.39
CA TYR A 32 0.00 13.41 -12.03
C TYR A 32 -0.28 14.08 -10.67
N ALA A 33 0.51 13.77 -9.64
CA ALA A 33 0.31 14.32 -8.30
C ALA A 33 0.49 15.86 -8.28
N ARG A 34 1.46 16.38 -9.04
CA ARG A 34 1.68 17.82 -9.17
C ARG A 34 0.55 18.51 -9.92
N GLU A 35 0.06 17.94 -11.02
CA GLU A 35 -1.05 18.50 -11.81
C GLU A 35 -2.36 18.53 -11.03
N ARG A 36 -2.62 17.53 -10.18
CA ARG A 36 -3.81 17.48 -9.31
C ARG A 36 -3.74 18.48 -8.17
N ASP A 37 -2.55 18.90 -7.78
CA ASP A 37 -2.27 19.93 -6.78
C ASP A 37 -3.00 19.69 -5.44
N LYS A 38 -3.07 18.43 -5.00
CA LYS A 38 -3.69 18.02 -3.74
C LYS A 38 -2.64 17.77 -2.66
N VAL A 39 -3.08 17.77 -1.40
CA VAL A 39 -2.20 17.55 -0.24
C VAL A 39 -1.63 16.14 -0.24
N ALA A 40 -2.41 15.16 -0.67
CA ALA A 40 -1.97 13.77 -0.73
C ALA A 40 -2.48 13.06 -1.98
N SER A 41 -1.63 12.17 -2.50
CA SER A 41 -1.95 11.19 -3.52
C SER A 41 -1.46 9.82 -3.07
N PHE A 42 -2.15 8.76 -3.47
CA PHE A 42 -1.74 7.37 -3.23
C PHE A 42 -1.97 6.50 -4.46
N LEU A 43 -1.26 5.37 -4.53
CA LEU A 43 -1.43 4.37 -5.58
C LEU A 43 -2.67 3.52 -5.29
N SER A 44 -3.60 3.48 -6.23
CA SER A 44 -4.83 2.70 -6.18
C SER A 44 -4.74 1.56 -7.19
N VAL A 45 -4.74 0.30 -6.70
CA VAL A 45 -4.56 -0.88 -7.53
C VAL A 45 -5.75 -1.82 -7.44
N LYS A 46 -5.95 -2.65 -8.46
CA LYS A 46 -6.84 -3.80 -8.39
C LYS A 46 -6.12 -4.92 -7.64
N PRO A 47 -6.67 -5.42 -6.52
CA PRO A 47 -6.03 -6.53 -5.82
C PRO A 47 -6.08 -7.80 -6.66
N ASN A 48 -4.98 -8.54 -6.68
CA ASN A 48 -4.90 -9.84 -7.34
C ASN A 48 -5.47 -10.95 -6.42
N LEU A 49 -6.78 -11.00 -6.32
CA LEU A 49 -7.49 -11.96 -5.49
C LEU A 49 -8.37 -12.87 -6.35
N SER A 50 -8.26 -14.19 -6.13
CA SER A 50 -9.06 -15.22 -6.81
C SER A 50 -10.40 -15.52 -6.09
N TYR A 51 -10.92 -14.55 -5.34
CA TYR A 51 -12.19 -14.70 -4.63
C TYR A 51 -13.37 -14.27 -5.47
N HIS A 52 -14.56 -14.75 -5.07
CA HIS A 52 -15.84 -14.31 -5.59
C HIS A 52 -16.57 -13.50 -4.51
N LEU A 53 -17.11 -12.35 -4.90
CA LEU A 53 -18.03 -11.59 -4.06
C LEU A 53 -19.40 -12.25 -4.11
N VAL A 54 -20.01 -12.41 -2.94
CA VAL A 54 -21.35 -13.00 -2.81
C VAL A 54 -22.29 -11.92 -2.27
N GLN A 55 -23.41 -11.74 -2.96
CA GLN A 55 -24.51 -10.89 -2.50
C GLN A 55 -25.64 -11.77 -1.98
N THR A 56 -26.21 -11.41 -0.84
CA THR A 56 -27.33 -12.13 -0.24
C THR A 56 -28.45 -11.16 0.16
N ASP A 57 -29.68 -11.66 0.17
CA ASP A 57 -30.80 -10.95 0.81
C ASP A 57 -30.74 -11.10 2.35
N PRO A 58 -31.60 -10.38 3.12
CA PRO A 58 -31.63 -10.49 4.59
C PRO A 58 -31.92 -11.89 5.13
N ARG A 59 -32.43 -12.81 4.30
CA ARG A 59 -32.74 -14.20 4.66
C ARG A 59 -31.57 -15.16 4.32
N GLY A 60 -30.44 -14.60 3.78
CA GLY A 60 -29.28 -15.39 3.39
C GLY A 60 -29.38 -16.03 2.00
N ILE A 61 -30.42 -15.71 1.21
CA ILE A 61 -30.54 -16.23 -0.16
C ILE A 61 -29.53 -15.50 -1.04
N VAL A 62 -28.70 -16.25 -1.79
CA VAL A 62 -27.72 -15.67 -2.70
C VAL A 62 -28.44 -15.02 -3.87
N THR A 63 -28.22 -13.72 -4.07
CA THR A 63 -28.78 -12.91 -5.14
C THR A 63 -27.76 -12.59 -6.25
N GLY A 64 -26.47 -12.82 -5.99
CA GLY A 64 -25.42 -12.63 -6.99
C GLY A 64 -24.10 -13.22 -6.56
N ILE A 65 -23.31 -13.63 -7.57
CA ILE A 65 -21.91 -14.01 -7.43
C ILE A 65 -21.13 -13.31 -8.54
N GLN A 66 -20.02 -12.68 -8.19
CA GLN A 66 -19.17 -11.92 -9.11
C GLN A 66 -17.70 -12.18 -8.79
N GLU A 67 -16.87 -12.37 -9.81
CA GLU A 67 -15.40 -12.39 -9.61
C GLU A 67 -14.91 -11.07 -9.00
N PHE A 68 -14.05 -11.17 -8.00
CA PHE A 68 -13.51 -9.99 -7.34
C PHE A 68 -12.81 -9.05 -8.35
N ALA A 69 -12.06 -9.60 -9.29
CA ALA A 69 -11.35 -8.86 -10.33
C ALA A 69 -12.28 -7.99 -11.21
N GLN A 70 -13.55 -8.39 -11.35
CA GLN A 70 -14.56 -7.69 -12.15
C GLN A 70 -15.40 -6.70 -11.32
N SER A 71 -15.18 -6.63 -10.01
CA SER A 71 -16.00 -5.81 -9.10
C SER A 71 -15.75 -4.30 -9.22
N GLY A 72 -14.64 -3.91 -9.85
CA GLY A 72 -14.19 -2.52 -9.84
C GLY A 72 -13.59 -2.06 -8.50
N ILE A 73 -13.53 -2.93 -7.50
CA ILE A 73 -12.94 -2.60 -6.19
C ILE A 73 -11.44 -2.42 -6.35
N ARG A 74 -10.93 -1.32 -5.79
CA ARG A 74 -9.52 -1.02 -5.71
C ARG A 74 -9.09 -0.89 -4.25
N ILE A 75 -7.80 -1.11 -4.00
CA ILE A 75 -7.20 -0.98 -2.67
C ILE A 75 -6.13 0.11 -2.68
N ASN A 76 -5.87 0.66 -1.50
CA ASN A 76 -4.72 1.52 -1.27
C ASN A 76 -3.44 0.66 -1.23
N ALA A 77 -2.53 0.92 -2.16
CA ALA A 77 -1.25 0.22 -2.30
C ALA A 77 -0.07 1.00 -1.71
N GLY A 78 -0.34 2.07 -0.98
CA GLY A 78 0.73 2.96 -0.50
C GLY A 78 1.31 3.83 -1.62
N PHE A 79 2.65 3.91 -1.67
CA PHE A 79 3.37 4.78 -2.61
C PHE A 79 2.79 6.20 -2.63
N PHE A 80 2.76 6.79 -1.43
CA PHE A 80 2.17 8.10 -1.22
C PHE A 80 3.06 9.21 -1.79
N VAL A 81 2.44 10.19 -2.44
CA VAL A 81 3.03 11.49 -2.75
C VAL A 81 2.33 12.50 -1.86
N LEU A 82 3.08 13.10 -0.95
CA LEU A 82 2.55 13.95 0.11
C LEU A 82 3.16 15.33 0.03
N LYS A 83 2.33 16.38 0.11
CA LYS A 83 2.80 17.73 0.39
C LYS A 83 3.09 17.87 1.89
N ARG A 84 3.97 18.80 2.23
CA ARG A 84 4.26 19.14 3.63
C ARG A 84 2.99 19.49 4.43
N ASP A 85 1.99 20.04 3.78
CA ASP A 85 0.70 20.37 4.37
C ASP A 85 -0.03 19.19 5.00
N ILE A 86 0.36 17.93 4.71
CA ILE A 86 -0.18 16.73 5.35
C ILE A 86 -0.10 16.81 6.89
N PHE A 87 0.95 17.43 7.43
CA PHE A 87 1.15 17.54 8.88
C PHE A 87 0.09 18.42 9.56
N LYS A 88 -0.58 19.33 8.83
CA LYS A 88 -1.74 20.10 9.33
C LYS A 88 -2.96 19.20 9.57
N TYR A 89 -3.02 18.05 8.92
CA TYR A 89 -4.10 17.07 9.00
C TYR A 89 -3.81 15.93 9.98
N MET A 90 -2.62 15.90 10.59
CA MET A 90 -2.19 14.85 11.50
C MET A 90 -2.22 15.31 12.95
N GLN A 91 -2.66 14.43 13.84
CA GLN A 91 -2.65 14.64 15.29
C GLN A 91 -1.83 13.51 15.96
N PRO A 92 -1.32 13.72 17.19
CA PRO A 92 -0.67 12.65 17.93
C PRO A 92 -1.58 11.42 18.06
N GLY A 93 -1.06 10.25 17.70
CA GLY A 93 -1.79 8.98 17.74
C GLY A 93 -2.62 8.67 16.50
N ASP A 94 -2.67 9.57 15.49
CA ASP A 94 -3.33 9.28 14.22
C ASP A 94 -2.55 8.24 13.41
N GLU A 95 -3.30 7.40 12.70
CA GLU A 95 -2.81 6.57 11.61
C GLU A 95 -3.08 7.29 10.28
N LEU A 96 -2.03 7.47 9.46
CA LEU A 96 -2.06 8.31 8.24
C LEU A 96 -3.27 8.01 7.35
N VAL A 97 -3.54 6.74 7.07
CA VAL A 97 -4.57 6.32 6.12
C VAL A 97 -5.99 6.29 6.72
N ILE A 98 -6.12 6.53 8.01
CA ILE A 98 -7.42 6.55 8.70
C ILE A 98 -7.83 7.99 8.97
N GLN A 99 -7.39 8.60 10.06
CA GLN A 99 -7.91 9.90 10.49
C GLN A 99 -7.47 11.06 9.58
N PRO A 100 -6.19 11.22 9.21
CA PRO A 100 -5.76 12.25 8.28
C PRO A 100 -6.43 12.14 6.91
N PHE A 101 -6.52 10.92 6.35
CA PHE A 101 -7.18 10.74 5.06
C PHE A 101 -8.67 11.09 5.12
N GLN A 102 -9.37 10.78 6.20
CA GLN A 102 -10.78 11.21 6.38
C GLN A 102 -10.91 12.74 6.41
N ARG A 103 -9.94 13.45 7.01
CA ARG A 103 -9.92 14.94 6.98
C ARG A 103 -9.68 15.45 5.57
N LEU A 104 -8.70 14.88 4.86
CA LEU A 104 -8.40 15.23 3.47
C LEU A 104 -9.56 14.94 2.51
N ILE A 105 -10.28 13.82 2.70
CA ILE A 105 -11.47 13.47 1.89
C ILE A 105 -12.53 14.54 2.05
N ARG A 106 -12.84 14.97 3.28
CA ARG A 106 -13.84 16.03 3.54
C ARG A 106 -13.49 17.34 2.82
N GLU A 107 -12.20 17.65 2.72
CA GLU A 107 -11.70 18.87 2.08
C GLU A 107 -11.33 18.68 0.61
N LYS A 108 -11.57 17.49 0.04
CA LYS A 108 -11.22 17.14 -1.35
C LYS A 108 -9.72 17.35 -1.66
N GLN A 109 -8.88 17.04 -0.69
CA GLN A 109 -7.43 17.18 -0.73
C GLN A 109 -6.69 15.84 -0.87
N LEU A 110 -7.40 14.75 -1.14
CA LEU A 110 -6.86 13.42 -1.40
C LEU A 110 -7.24 12.96 -2.81
N VAL A 111 -6.27 12.44 -3.56
CA VAL A 111 -6.49 11.84 -4.88
C VAL A 111 -5.87 10.45 -4.95
N ALA A 112 -6.43 9.59 -5.79
CA ALA A 112 -5.91 8.27 -6.08
C ALA A 112 -5.36 8.25 -7.52
N PHE A 113 -4.15 7.73 -7.68
CA PHE A 113 -3.61 7.38 -9.00
C PHE A 113 -3.99 5.94 -9.30
N GLU A 114 -4.89 5.73 -10.24
CA GLU A 114 -5.31 4.39 -10.65
C GLU A 114 -4.22 3.72 -11.48
N TYR A 115 -3.77 2.56 -11.02
CA TYR A 115 -2.70 1.81 -11.64
C TYR A 115 -3.12 0.34 -11.84
N ASP A 116 -3.01 -0.12 -13.07
CA ASP A 116 -3.37 -1.49 -13.47
C ASP A 116 -2.14 -2.36 -13.81
N GLY A 117 -0.92 -1.85 -13.55
CA GLY A 117 0.32 -2.59 -13.72
C GLY A 117 0.66 -3.50 -12.53
N PHE A 118 1.89 -3.98 -12.50
CA PHE A 118 2.35 -4.89 -11.45
C PHE A 118 2.41 -4.19 -10.09
N PHE A 119 1.74 -4.81 -9.12
CA PHE A 119 1.84 -4.52 -7.70
C PHE A 119 1.78 -5.82 -6.91
N ALA A 120 2.63 -5.96 -5.90
CA ALA A 120 2.57 -7.06 -4.93
C ALA A 120 2.99 -6.55 -3.55
N ALA A 121 2.31 -7.02 -2.50
CA ALA A 121 2.70 -6.84 -1.11
C ALA A 121 3.16 -8.18 -0.53
N MET A 122 4.07 -8.12 0.45
CA MET A 122 4.61 -9.30 1.12
C MET A 122 4.03 -9.41 2.53
N ASP A 123 2.74 -9.72 2.62
CA ASP A 123 2.02 -9.84 3.90
C ASP A 123 2.12 -11.24 4.51
N THR A 124 2.31 -12.27 3.67
CA THR A 124 2.33 -13.66 4.07
C THR A 124 3.57 -14.39 3.55
N PHE A 125 3.86 -15.55 4.13
CA PHE A 125 4.92 -16.43 3.64
C PHE A 125 4.70 -16.89 2.17
N LYS A 126 3.44 -17.05 1.78
CA LYS A 126 3.07 -17.38 0.39
C LYS A 126 3.43 -16.24 -0.55
N ASP A 127 3.18 -15.00 -0.16
CA ASP A 127 3.52 -13.82 -0.96
C ASP A 127 5.04 -13.71 -1.12
N LYS A 128 5.79 -13.91 -0.02
CA LYS A 128 7.24 -13.98 -0.06
C LYS A 128 7.72 -15.01 -1.07
N GLN A 129 7.19 -16.22 -1.02
CA GLN A 129 7.59 -17.29 -1.94
C GLN A 129 7.28 -16.95 -3.40
N GLN A 130 6.15 -16.30 -3.67
CA GLN A 130 5.82 -15.83 -5.01
C GLN A 130 6.81 -14.77 -5.52
N LEU A 131 7.20 -13.84 -4.65
CA LEU A 131 8.19 -12.81 -4.98
C LEU A 131 9.58 -13.41 -5.19
N ASP A 132 9.99 -14.37 -4.35
CA ASP A 132 11.25 -15.11 -4.53
C ASP A 132 11.26 -15.82 -5.90
N ASN A 133 10.21 -16.53 -6.26
CA ASN A 133 10.09 -17.22 -7.55
C ASN A 133 10.17 -16.23 -8.74
N LEU A 134 9.52 -15.07 -8.63
CA LEU A 134 9.62 -14.01 -9.64
C LEU A 134 11.04 -13.47 -9.76
N TYR A 135 11.73 -13.27 -8.64
CA TYR A 135 13.12 -12.83 -8.63
C TYR A 135 14.06 -13.87 -9.27
N GLU A 136 13.90 -15.15 -8.91
CA GLU A 136 14.69 -16.27 -9.43
C GLU A 136 14.46 -16.53 -10.93
N SER A 137 13.29 -16.10 -11.47
CA SER A 137 13.03 -16.15 -12.91
C SER A 137 13.96 -15.26 -13.75
N GLY A 138 14.72 -14.37 -13.10
CA GLY A 138 15.66 -13.44 -13.72
C GLY A 138 15.03 -12.20 -14.36
N GLN A 139 13.70 -12.07 -14.36
CA GLN A 139 12.99 -10.93 -14.91
C GLN A 139 11.89 -10.47 -13.95
N PRO A 140 12.26 -10.04 -12.72
CA PRO A 140 11.25 -9.58 -11.75
C PRO A 140 10.56 -8.31 -12.26
N PRO A 141 9.21 -8.25 -12.27
CA PRO A 141 8.45 -7.14 -12.85
C PRO A 141 8.76 -5.76 -12.27
N TRP A 142 9.19 -5.70 -11.03
CA TRP A 142 9.53 -4.45 -10.34
C TRP A 142 10.93 -3.91 -10.68
N LYS A 143 11.79 -4.69 -11.37
CA LYS A 143 13.12 -4.23 -11.81
C LYS A 143 12.98 -3.40 -13.08
N VAL A 144 12.48 -2.18 -12.94
CA VAL A 144 12.23 -1.25 -14.06
C VAL A 144 13.47 -0.42 -14.44
N TRP A 145 14.52 -0.42 -13.62
CA TRP A 145 15.79 0.26 -13.91
C TRP A 145 16.68 -0.59 -14.81
N LYS A 146 17.44 0.08 -15.69
CA LYS A 146 18.49 -0.56 -16.46
C LYS A 146 19.76 -0.63 -15.62
N ASP A 147 20.38 -1.80 -15.55
CA ASP A 147 21.70 -1.92 -14.92
C ASP A 147 22.69 -1.01 -15.66
N ALA A 148 23.44 -0.18 -14.93
CA ALA A 148 24.40 0.78 -15.50
C ALA A 148 25.54 0.09 -16.27
N ASN A 149 25.76 -1.20 -16.04
CA ASN A 149 26.69 -2.06 -16.77
C ASN A 149 25.84 -3.05 -17.57
N GLY A 150 25.80 -2.94 -18.89
CA GLY A 150 25.07 -3.82 -19.80
C GLY A 150 25.52 -5.30 -19.82
N GLY A 151 25.71 -5.90 -18.66
CA GLY A 151 26.07 -7.28 -18.43
C GLY A 151 24.91 -8.03 -17.78
N SER A 152 24.36 -9.00 -18.51
CA SER A 152 23.50 -10.03 -17.92
C SER A 152 24.35 -10.83 -16.92
N GLU A 153 24.18 -10.62 -15.63
CA GLU A 153 24.69 -11.58 -14.65
C GLU A 153 23.89 -12.86 -14.79
N LYS A 154 24.52 -13.85 -15.43
CA LYS A 154 24.11 -15.25 -15.35
C LYS A 154 24.15 -15.65 -13.88
N GLY A 155 23.01 -16.15 -13.36
CA GLY A 155 22.82 -16.53 -11.98
C GLY A 155 24.00 -17.29 -11.38
N MET A 156 24.53 -16.74 -10.30
CA MET A 156 25.44 -17.49 -9.42
C MET A 156 24.60 -18.38 -8.51
N PRO A 157 24.94 -19.66 -8.37
CA PRO A 157 24.27 -20.53 -7.41
C PRO A 157 24.64 -20.06 -5.99
N HIS A 158 23.62 -19.80 -5.18
CA HIS A 158 23.81 -19.49 -3.77
C HIS A 158 24.42 -20.69 -3.04
N ALA A 159 25.72 -20.62 -2.74
CA ALA A 159 26.36 -21.49 -1.78
C ALA A 159 25.85 -21.12 -0.37
N HIS A 160 25.24 -22.09 0.32
CA HIS A 160 24.97 -22.00 1.74
C HIS A 160 26.28 -21.79 2.52
N GLN A 161 26.59 -20.54 2.87
CA GLN A 161 27.56 -20.25 3.91
C GLN A 161 26.82 -19.81 5.16
N GLN A 162 26.77 -20.73 6.14
CA GLN A 162 26.48 -20.37 7.52
C GLN A 162 27.64 -19.50 8.02
N THR A 163 27.42 -18.21 8.13
CA THR A 163 28.29 -17.30 8.87
C THR A 163 27.50 -16.70 10.03
N SER A 164 28.01 -16.98 11.22
CA SER A 164 27.59 -16.44 12.50
C SER A 164 27.54 -14.90 12.44
N VAL A 165 26.35 -14.33 12.57
CA VAL A 165 26.16 -12.88 12.63
C VAL A 165 26.12 -12.45 14.09
N THR A 166 27.15 -11.71 14.45
CA THR A 166 27.26 -10.94 15.69
C THR A 166 26.18 -9.88 15.76
N THR A 167 25.50 -9.86 16.87
CA THR A 167 24.37 -9.06 17.27
C THR A 167 24.60 -7.55 17.10
N ALA A 168 23.94 -6.90 16.13
CA ALA A 168 23.69 -5.49 16.15
C ALA A 168 22.21 -5.28 16.53
N ARG A 169 21.96 -4.73 17.73
CA ARG A 169 20.63 -4.40 18.25
C ARG A 169 19.98 -3.32 17.40
N GLN A 170 19.16 -3.68 16.45
CA GLN A 170 18.13 -2.78 15.92
C GLN A 170 16.88 -2.93 16.77
N ARG A 171 16.53 -1.84 17.47
CA ARG A 171 15.23 -1.72 18.14
C ARG A 171 14.17 -1.51 17.06
N ILE A 172 13.54 -2.59 16.64
CA ILE A 172 12.29 -2.53 15.90
C ILE A 172 11.18 -2.35 16.94
N TYR A 173 10.49 -1.22 16.90
CA TYR A 173 9.25 -1.05 17.66
C TYR A 173 8.17 -1.91 17.00
N SER A 174 7.98 -3.10 17.53
CA SER A 174 6.83 -3.94 17.25
C SER A 174 5.63 -3.37 18.00
N ALA A 175 4.65 -2.85 17.28
CA ALA A 175 3.33 -2.55 17.81
C ALA A 175 2.48 -3.82 17.80
N SER A 176 2.77 -4.72 18.72
CA SER A 176 1.90 -5.87 19.04
C SER A 176 1.69 -5.92 20.54
N THR A 177 0.66 -5.25 21.02
CA THR A 177 -0.09 -5.64 22.23
C THR A 177 -1.24 -4.65 22.40
N LEU A 178 -2.45 -5.12 22.10
CA LEU A 178 -3.66 -4.83 22.88
C LEU A 178 -4.83 -5.59 22.27
N ARG A 179 -4.97 -6.83 22.74
CA ARG A 179 -6.29 -7.47 22.78
C ARG A 179 -7.01 -6.93 23.99
N GLU A 180 -8.00 -6.12 23.78
CA GLU A 180 -9.13 -6.01 24.72
C GLU A 180 -10.42 -5.91 23.92
N THR A 181 -11.24 -6.91 24.12
CA THR A 181 -12.63 -7.04 23.68
C THR A 181 -13.45 -5.90 24.27
N LYS A 182 -14.04 -5.06 23.41
CA LYS A 182 -15.25 -4.31 23.75
C LYS A 182 -16.28 -4.49 22.67
N ASN A 183 -17.44 -4.95 23.11
CA ASN A 183 -18.67 -5.14 22.38
C ASN A 183 -19.00 -3.91 21.52
N PHE A 184 -19.24 -4.15 20.24
CA PHE A 184 -19.81 -3.19 19.33
C PHE A 184 -21.32 -3.45 19.21
N ASP A 185 -22.09 -2.88 20.13
CA ASP A 185 -23.52 -2.65 19.93
C ASP A 185 -23.68 -1.22 19.39
N GLY A 186 -24.15 -1.08 18.16
CA GLY A 186 -24.43 0.23 17.59
C GLY A 186 -24.41 0.28 16.08
N ILE A 187 -25.26 -0.50 15.41
CA ILE A 187 -25.57 -0.28 13.99
C ILE A 187 -26.71 0.75 13.93
N GLY A 188 -26.35 2.00 13.59
CA GLY A 188 -27.31 3.04 13.28
C GLY A 188 -28.09 2.71 12.02
N GLN A 189 -29.41 2.84 12.12
CA GLN A 189 -30.36 2.67 11.03
C GLN A 189 -30.15 3.74 9.97
N PHE A 190 -29.96 3.33 8.72
CA PHE A 190 -30.10 4.22 7.57
C PHE A 190 -31.57 4.32 7.19
N GLU A 191 -32.18 5.49 7.42
CA GLU A 191 -33.48 5.83 6.86
C GLU A 191 -33.39 6.03 5.35
N LYS A 192 -34.35 5.43 4.62
CA LYS A 192 -34.57 5.64 3.18
C LYS A 192 -35.30 6.95 2.96
N PRO A 193 -34.91 7.79 2.00
CA PRO A 193 -35.79 8.85 1.51
C PRO A 193 -36.88 8.27 0.63
N GLN A 194 -38.03 8.85 0.76
CA GLN A 194 -39.27 8.62 -0.03
C GLN A 194 -39.06 9.00 -1.50
#